data_7d12949fc954eea7bef126d7cb86ede5
#
_entry.id   7d12949fc954eea7bef126d7cb86ede5
#
_cell.length_a   1.000
_cell.length_b   1.000
_cell.length_c   1.000
_cell.angle_alpha   90.00
_cell.angle_beta   90.00
_cell.angle_gamma   90.00
#
_symmetry.space_group_name_H-M   'P 1'
#
loop_
_entity.id
_entity.type
_entity.pdbx_description
1 polymer ?
#
loop_
_entity_poly.entity_id
_entity_poly.type
_entity_poly.pdbx_seq_one_letter_code
_entity_poly.pdbx_strand_id
1 'polypeptide(L)'
;DSVQVDILVTGLVFNTVRGYFSQDAMVDSSAIELDDSTRVQSAVLNTGILSLSIVNNIGVEAGVFFQINEFLKNGTMLDTSFTIAEGATDIVLDLAGYSLVVPTDVDTQRVNYVSSISLPEDVEMTLSLSDSIAIDVSLTGIAFSSITGAISPVTVDIDTVEQTIDALPEELNGFDFETVEMVLDFSSSIDLPIYLNLKVVAYNDENSDSVVREISQNIHSNPHIDIEDAKELVNILPNRIIATGSAQVGHLDSMGTVASDDSLSGLMSIRAPLSFIIDADAVISPDPSELDSLDLTEGGILGLSLMLSLDNQWSFGADLDVLVAPDSVDLVLGNVDTLISGLRF
;
A
#
# COMPACT_ATOMS: atom_id res chain seq x y z
N ASP A 1 -22.04 60.45 74.12
CA ASP A 1 -21.59 60.84 72.76
C ASP A 1 -20.57 59.81 72.37
N SER A 2 -20.83 59.11 71.27
CA SER A 2 -19.89 58.18 70.64
C SER A 2 -19.39 58.83 69.32
N VAL A 3 -18.12 58.79 69.12
CA VAL A 3 -17.47 59.18 67.86
C VAL A 3 -17.20 57.91 67.06
N GLN A 4 -17.82 57.78 65.93
CA GLN A 4 -17.54 56.71 64.99
C GLN A 4 -16.50 57.26 63.97
N VAL A 5 -15.39 56.56 63.79
CA VAL A 5 -14.37 56.90 62.81
C VAL A 5 -14.33 55.75 61.81
N ASP A 6 -14.79 55.97 60.60
CA ASP A 6 -14.64 55.04 59.49
C ASP A 6 -13.34 55.36 58.74
N ILE A 7 -12.44 54.37 58.71
CA ILE A 7 -11.19 54.48 57.95
C ILE A 7 -11.35 53.58 56.72
N LEU A 8 -11.41 54.21 55.54
CA LEU A 8 -11.34 53.53 54.26
C LEU A 8 -9.92 53.53 53.76
N VAL A 9 -9.31 52.34 53.62
CA VAL A 9 -7.98 52.19 53.06
C VAL A 9 -8.16 51.64 51.64
N THR A 10 -7.77 52.39 50.62
CA THR A 10 -7.85 52.00 49.22
C THR A 10 -6.46 51.98 48.63
N GLY A 11 -6.20 51.04 47.64
CA GLY A 11 -4.97 50.98 46.86
C GLY A 11 -3.80 50.26 47.58
N LEU A 12 -4.08 49.41 48.58
CA LEU A 12 -3.03 48.55 49.15
C LEU A 12 -2.67 47.45 48.14
N VAL A 13 -1.38 47.37 47.81
CA VAL A 13 -0.77 46.28 47.02
C VAL A 13 0.11 45.49 47.95
N PHE A 14 -0.15 44.23 48.11
CA PHE A 14 0.65 43.30 48.91
C PHE A 14 1.61 42.55 48.01
N ASN A 15 2.88 42.47 48.34
CA ASN A 15 3.83 41.58 47.67
C ASN A 15 3.71 40.15 48.14
N THR A 16 3.25 39.99 49.41
CA THR A 16 3.11 38.69 50.06
C THR A 16 1.91 38.72 50.99
N VAL A 17 1.12 37.65 51.01
CA VAL A 17 -0.03 37.48 51.89
C VAL A 17 0.06 36.10 52.58
N ARG A 18 -0.14 36.05 53.88
CA ARG A 18 -0.14 34.81 54.64
C ARG A 18 -1.51 34.58 55.30
N GLY A 19 -2.04 33.37 55.19
CA GLY A 19 -3.32 33.01 55.74
C GLY A 19 -3.89 31.72 55.19
N TYR A 20 -5.17 31.51 55.43
CA TYR A 20 -5.97 30.44 54.85
C TYR A 20 -6.72 31.06 53.67
N PHE A 21 -6.65 30.41 52.53
CA PHE A 21 -7.27 30.91 51.31
C PHE A 21 -8.37 29.94 50.85
N SER A 22 -9.59 30.43 50.76
CA SER A 22 -10.68 29.72 50.09
C SER A 22 -10.87 30.41 48.74
N GLN A 23 -10.54 29.69 47.66
CA GLN A 23 -10.71 30.18 46.30
C GLN A 23 -11.24 29.05 45.43
N ASP A 24 -12.02 29.41 44.43
CA ASP A 24 -12.41 28.47 43.36
C ASP A 24 -11.16 27.93 42.66
N ALA A 25 -11.26 26.70 42.13
CA ALA A 25 -10.18 26.12 41.35
C ALA A 25 -9.83 26.99 40.15
N MET A 26 -8.54 27.22 39.93
CA MET A 26 -8.02 27.95 38.78
C MET A 26 -8.10 27.03 37.55
N VAL A 27 -8.87 27.45 36.56
CA VAL A 27 -9.05 26.69 35.32
C VAL A 27 -8.30 27.36 34.21
N ASP A 28 -7.49 26.56 33.51
CA ASP A 28 -6.81 26.96 32.27
C ASP A 28 -7.13 25.96 31.16
N SER A 29 -7.14 26.44 29.91
CA SER A 29 -7.42 25.61 28.74
C SER A 29 -6.47 25.96 27.62
N SER A 30 -5.97 24.94 26.93
CA SER A 30 -5.10 25.06 25.79
C SER A 30 -5.35 23.96 24.77
N ALA A 31 -4.62 23.95 23.68
CA ALA A 31 -4.81 22.97 22.61
C ALA A 31 -3.49 22.57 21.95
N ILE A 32 -3.45 21.33 21.49
CA ILE A 32 -2.40 20.80 20.62
C ILE A 32 -2.97 20.80 19.21
N GLU A 33 -2.32 21.50 18.27
CA GLU A 33 -2.71 21.49 16.86
C GLU A 33 -2.26 20.19 16.20
N LEU A 34 -3.16 19.58 15.42
CA LEU A 34 -2.85 18.43 14.59
C LEU A 34 -2.35 18.90 13.22
N ASP A 35 -1.60 18.03 12.54
CA ASP A 35 -1.13 18.29 11.18
C ASP A 35 -2.33 18.42 10.22
N ASP A 36 -2.36 19.49 9.42
CA ASP A 36 -3.44 19.76 8.46
C ASP A 36 -3.34 18.91 7.18
N SER A 37 -2.27 18.12 7.02
CA SER A 37 -2.07 17.25 5.84
C SER A 37 -3.08 16.09 5.77
N THR A 38 -3.67 15.72 6.90
CA THR A 38 -4.67 14.64 7.02
C THR A 38 -5.82 15.11 7.89
N ARG A 39 -7.06 14.95 7.42
CA ARG A 39 -8.25 15.26 8.20
C ARG A 39 -8.77 14.02 8.89
N VAL A 40 -8.41 13.88 10.16
CA VAL A 40 -8.83 12.75 10.99
C VAL A 40 -10.24 12.99 11.49
N GLN A 41 -11.13 12.01 11.31
CA GLN A 41 -12.43 11.96 11.99
C GLN A 41 -12.32 11.19 13.28
N SER A 42 -11.68 10.03 13.21
CA SER A 42 -11.37 9.20 14.37
C SER A 42 -10.12 8.37 14.12
N ALA A 43 -9.39 8.06 15.19
CA ALA A 43 -8.26 7.15 15.10
C ALA A 43 -8.17 6.33 16.39
N VAL A 44 -7.81 5.06 16.30
CA VAL A 44 -7.55 4.20 17.46
C VAL A 44 -6.05 4.10 17.67
N LEU A 45 -5.58 4.46 18.86
CA LEU A 45 -4.17 4.44 19.21
C LEU A 45 -3.73 3.01 19.55
N ASN A 46 -2.68 2.55 18.87
CA ASN A 46 -1.96 1.35 19.24
C ASN A 46 -0.95 1.65 20.37
N THR A 47 -0.25 2.78 20.23
CA THR A 47 0.66 3.32 21.24
C THR A 47 0.52 4.83 21.31
N GLY A 48 0.89 5.41 22.44
CA GLY A 48 0.98 6.85 22.63
C GLY A 48 1.25 7.17 24.09
N ILE A 49 2.01 8.21 24.32
CA ILE A 49 2.34 8.69 25.65
C ILE A 49 1.94 10.15 25.76
N LEU A 50 1.10 10.47 26.72
CA LEU A 50 0.82 11.83 27.16
C LEU A 50 1.67 12.11 28.40
N SER A 51 2.55 13.11 28.31
CA SER A 51 3.38 13.54 29.42
C SER A 51 2.98 14.93 29.87
N LEU A 52 2.78 15.08 31.18
CA LEU A 52 2.53 16.35 31.85
C LEU A 52 3.74 16.66 32.73
N SER A 53 4.47 17.72 32.41
CA SER A 53 5.57 18.23 33.25
C SER A 53 5.07 19.46 34.01
N ILE A 54 4.99 19.36 35.33
CA ILE A 54 4.36 20.36 36.18
C ILE A 54 5.39 20.91 37.15
N VAL A 55 5.46 22.24 37.24
CA VAL A 55 6.33 22.94 38.20
C VAL A 55 5.44 23.73 39.14
N ASN A 56 5.42 23.35 40.42
CA ASN A 56 4.68 24.00 41.49
C ASN A 56 5.64 24.86 42.36
N ASN A 57 5.52 26.19 42.25
CA ASN A 57 6.32 27.15 42.99
C ASN A 57 5.51 27.86 44.11
N ILE A 58 4.35 27.29 44.54
CA ILE A 58 3.48 27.93 45.54
C ILE A 58 3.93 27.59 46.98
N GLY A 59 4.77 26.57 47.16
CA GLY A 59 5.22 26.15 48.48
C GLY A 59 4.22 25.27 49.28
N VAL A 60 3.12 24.86 48.66
CA VAL A 60 2.15 23.93 49.23
C VAL A 60 1.74 22.88 48.17
N GLU A 61 1.25 21.76 48.65
CA GLU A 61 0.67 20.74 47.79
C GLU A 61 -0.59 21.29 47.09
N ALA A 62 -0.76 21.00 45.83
CA ALA A 62 -1.94 21.39 45.04
C ALA A 62 -2.59 20.18 44.38
N GLY A 63 -3.93 20.19 44.29
CA GLY A 63 -4.69 19.24 43.50
C GLY A 63 -4.74 19.69 42.06
N VAL A 64 -4.52 18.77 41.13
CA VAL A 64 -4.65 19.01 39.67
C VAL A 64 -5.68 18.05 39.12
N PHE A 65 -6.67 18.57 38.41
CA PHE A 65 -7.55 17.82 37.52
C PHE A 65 -7.17 18.16 36.08
N PHE A 66 -7.02 17.13 35.25
CA PHE A 66 -6.65 17.26 33.84
C PHE A 66 -7.60 16.45 32.98
N GLN A 67 -8.08 17.03 31.87
CA GLN A 67 -9.05 16.43 30.99
C GLN A 67 -8.76 16.72 29.52
N ILE A 68 -8.94 15.70 28.67
CA ILE A 68 -8.96 15.82 27.19
C ILE A 68 -10.25 15.17 26.68
N ASN A 69 -11.07 15.95 25.97
CA ASN A 69 -12.37 15.48 25.51
C ASN A 69 -12.29 14.59 24.28
N GLU A 70 -11.27 14.79 23.45
CA GLU A 70 -11.08 14.11 22.18
C GLU A 70 -10.49 12.70 22.33
N PHE A 71 -9.87 12.37 23.47
CA PHE A 71 -9.43 11.01 23.78
C PHE A 71 -10.47 10.24 24.57
N LEU A 72 -10.98 9.17 23.96
CA LEU A 72 -12.02 8.33 24.55
C LEU A 72 -11.53 6.89 24.74
N LYS A 73 -11.77 6.31 25.92
CA LYS A 73 -11.57 4.88 26.15
C LYS A 73 -12.89 4.28 26.68
N ASN A 74 -13.43 3.30 25.93
CA ASN A 74 -14.74 2.72 26.20
C ASN A 74 -15.88 3.78 26.31
N GLY A 75 -15.79 4.84 25.50
CA GLY A 75 -16.76 5.94 25.49
C GLY A 75 -16.61 6.97 26.62
N THR A 76 -15.59 6.82 27.48
CA THR A 76 -15.27 7.77 28.55
C THR A 76 -14.09 8.64 28.14
N MET A 77 -14.23 9.94 28.33
CA MET A 77 -13.14 10.92 28.07
C MET A 77 -11.94 10.64 28.98
N LEU A 78 -10.77 11.02 28.50
CA LEU A 78 -9.57 10.99 29.31
C LEU A 78 -9.68 12.09 30.35
N ASP A 79 -9.81 11.69 31.63
CA ASP A 79 -9.72 12.56 32.79
C ASP A 79 -8.81 11.92 33.84
N THR A 80 -8.13 12.74 34.62
CA THR A 80 -7.29 12.28 35.73
C THR A 80 -7.14 13.36 36.78
N SER A 81 -7.02 12.94 38.04
CA SER A 81 -6.75 13.81 39.16
C SER A 81 -5.56 13.28 39.94
N PHE A 82 -4.67 14.18 40.31
CA PHE A 82 -3.49 13.88 41.11
C PHE A 82 -3.09 15.06 41.95
N THR A 83 -2.23 14.82 42.94
CA THR A 83 -1.68 15.84 43.81
C THR A 83 -0.22 16.08 43.45
N ILE A 84 0.18 17.34 43.46
CA ILE A 84 1.54 17.77 43.16
C ILE A 84 2.14 18.43 44.39
N ALA A 85 3.31 17.96 44.81
CA ALA A 85 4.10 18.62 45.85
C ALA A 85 4.78 19.89 45.30
N GLU A 86 5.40 20.68 46.16
CA GLU A 86 6.29 21.75 45.74
C GLU A 86 7.43 21.21 44.84
N GLY A 87 7.79 21.96 43.81
CA GLY A 87 8.82 21.59 42.84
C GLY A 87 8.28 20.94 41.56
N ALA A 88 9.13 20.17 40.90
CA ALA A 88 8.80 19.52 39.63
C ALA A 88 8.14 18.15 39.83
N THR A 89 7.09 17.86 39.08
CA THR A 89 6.37 16.57 39.04
C THR A 89 6.08 16.19 37.59
N ASP A 90 6.48 14.99 37.21
CA ASP A 90 6.19 14.44 35.87
C ASP A 90 5.11 13.34 35.99
N ILE A 91 4.06 13.46 35.21
CA ILE A 91 2.98 12.49 35.08
C ILE A 91 3.01 11.93 33.67
N VAL A 92 2.95 10.60 33.55
CA VAL A 92 2.96 9.88 32.28
C VAL A 92 1.71 9.04 32.18
N LEU A 93 0.94 9.24 31.12
CA LEU A 93 -0.29 8.50 30.83
C LEU A 93 -0.12 7.71 29.52
N ASP A 94 -0.42 6.42 29.58
CA ASP A 94 -0.44 5.53 28.42
C ASP A 94 -1.77 5.70 27.69
N LEU A 95 -1.69 6.06 26.40
CA LEU A 95 -2.82 6.25 25.52
C LEU A 95 -3.17 5.02 24.69
N ALA A 96 -2.51 3.89 24.88
CA ALA A 96 -2.83 2.66 24.16
C ALA A 96 -4.30 2.26 24.35
N GLY A 97 -4.99 2.02 23.24
CA GLY A 97 -6.41 1.68 23.21
C GLY A 97 -7.37 2.85 23.42
N TYR A 98 -6.87 4.08 23.47
CA TYR A 98 -7.73 5.26 23.34
C TYR A 98 -8.12 5.50 21.88
N SER A 99 -9.31 6.06 21.68
CA SER A 99 -9.75 6.58 20.38
C SER A 99 -9.66 8.09 20.41
N LEU A 100 -8.96 8.67 19.46
CA LEU A 100 -8.99 10.09 19.17
C LEU A 100 -10.22 10.36 18.28
N VAL A 101 -11.06 11.32 18.67
CA VAL A 101 -12.24 11.75 17.89
C VAL A 101 -12.21 13.27 17.78
N VAL A 102 -12.07 13.78 16.57
CA VAL A 102 -11.98 15.22 16.31
C VAL A 102 -12.99 15.67 15.25
N PRO A 103 -13.50 16.91 15.34
CA PRO A 103 -14.38 17.46 14.31
C PRO A 103 -13.66 17.56 12.96
N THR A 104 -14.39 17.30 11.87
CA THR A 104 -13.86 17.37 10.49
C THR A 104 -14.24 18.67 9.76
N ASP A 105 -15.18 19.43 10.30
CA ASP A 105 -15.75 20.66 9.74
C ASP A 105 -15.03 21.94 10.21
N VAL A 106 -13.83 21.79 10.77
CA VAL A 106 -13.01 22.91 11.25
C VAL A 106 -11.80 23.14 10.34
N ASP A 107 -11.31 24.38 10.25
CA ASP A 107 -10.14 24.72 9.42
C ASP A 107 -8.87 24.05 9.93
N THR A 108 -8.65 24.08 11.26
CA THR A 108 -7.52 23.44 11.92
C THR A 108 -8.03 22.49 13.00
N GLN A 109 -7.64 21.22 12.91
CA GLN A 109 -7.99 20.21 13.92
C GLN A 109 -7.09 20.34 15.14
N ARG A 110 -7.69 20.26 16.33
CA ARG A 110 -7.01 20.43 17.61
C ARG A 110 -7.47 19.40 18.63
N VAL A 111 -6.56 19.03 19.51
CA VAL A 111 -6.84 18.30 20.73
C VAL A 111 -6.84 19.30 21.88
N ASN A 112 -8.01 19.54 22.46
CA ASN A 112 -8.18 20.53 23.51
C ASN A 112 -8.02 19.87 24.88
N TYR A 113 -7.29 20.51 25.77
CA TYR A 113 -7.19 20.08 27.14
C TYR A 113 -7.56 21.19 28.12
N VAL A 114 -8.07 20.76 29.26
CA VAL A 114 -8.41 21.62 30.39
C VAL A 114 -7.65 21.14 31.60
N SER A 115 -6.99 22.06 32.27
CA SER A 115 -6.40 21.84 33.58
C SER A 115 -7.10 22.67 34.63
N SER A 116 -7.35 22.09 35.81
CA SER A 116 -7.93 22.77 36.93
C SER A 116 -7.09 22.52 38.18
N ILE A 117 -6.67 23.59 38.82
CA ILE A 117 -5.76 23.57 39.98
C ILE A 117 -6.52 24.04 41.20
N SER A 118 -6.49 23.23 42.25
CA SER A 118 -7.09 23.55 43.56
C SER A 118 -6.03 23.60 44.66
N LEU A 119 -6.10 24.62 45.50
CA LEU A 119 -5.26 24.73 46.70
C LEU A 119 -6.02 24.25 47.94
N PRO A 120 -5.33 23.71 48.96
CA PRO A 120 -5.97 23.26 50.18
C PRO A 120 -6.48 24.47 50.99
N GLU A 121 -7.75 24.42 51.43
CA GLU A 121 -8.37 25.51 52.20
C GLU A 121 -7.99 25.49 53.70
N ASP A 122 -7.57 24.36 54.22
CA ASP A 122 -7.28 24.11 55.62
C ASP A 122 -5.77 24.22 55.96
N VAL A 123 -4.96 24.65 55.04
CA VAL A 123 -3.52 24.84 55.19
C VAL A 123 -3.19 26.34 55.17
N GLU A 124 -2.50 26.83 56.23
CA GLU A 124 -1.97 28.15 56.23
C GLU A 124 -0.82 28.26 55.25
N MET A 125 -0.93 29.15 54.23
CA MET A 125 0.09 29.34 53.23
C MET A 125 0.49 30.79 53.10
N THR A 126 1.65 31.00 52.52
CA THR A 126 2.16 32.32 52.15
C THR A 126 2.19 32.41 50.64
N LEU A 127 1.41 33.30 50.05
CA LEU A 127 1.36 33.52 48.61
C LEU A 127 2.08 34.82 48.25
N SER A 128 2.85 34.82 47.17
CA SER A 128 3.54 35.98 46.61
C SER A 128 3.17 36.17 45.14
N LEU A 129 3.48 37.36 44.61
CA LEU A 129 3.23 37.65 43.19
C LEU A 129 4.11 36.85 42.21
N SER A 130 5.14 36.18 42.69
CA SER A 130 6.03 35.30 41.90
C SER A 130 5.60 33.82 41.93
N ASP A 131 4.64 33.48 42.75
CA ASP A 131 4.20 32.11 42.86
C ASP A 131 3.40 31.71 41.61
N SER A 132 3.65 30.52 41.13
CA SER A 132 3.05 29.99 39.88
C SER A 132 2.99 28.47 39.88
N ILE A 133 2.06 27.93 39.13
CA ILE A 133 2.08 26.56 38.69
C ILE A 133 2.10 26.57 37.16
N ALA A 134 3.10 25.93 36.58
CA ALA A 134 3.25 25.79 35.14
C ALA A 134 2.99 24.32 34.77
N ILE A 135 2.26 24.07 33.68
CA ILE A 135 1.94 22.74 33.15
C ILE A 135 2.35 22.74 31.67
N ASP A 136 3.32 21.89 31.33
CA ASP A 136 3.70 21.61 29.96
C ASP A 136 3.13 20.24 29.56
N VAL A 137 2.45 20.18 28.39
CA VAL A 137 1.77 19.00 27.87
C VAL A 137 2.44 18.56 26.59
N SER A 138 2.82 17.29 26.49
CA SER A 138 3.40 16.73 25.27
C SER A 138 2.83 15.36 24.94
N LEU A 139 2.70 15.10 23.64
CA LEU A 139 2.30 13.82 23.06
C LEU A 139 3.48 13.22 22.28
N THR A 140 3.84 11.99 22.61
CA THR A 140 4.98 11.31 21.99
C THR A 140 4.67 9.84 21.69
N GLY A 141 5.40 9.23 20.74
CA GLY A 141 5.29 7.81 20.43
C GLY A 141 3.90 7.40 19.91
N ILE A 142 3.20 8.30 19.23
CA ILE A 142 1.87 8.03 18.69
C ILE A 142 1.97 7.08 17.50
N ALA A 143 1.29 5.95 17.60
CA ALA A 143 1.03 5.04 16.50
C ALA A 143 -0.44 4.60 16.54
N PHE A 144 -1.05 4.51 15.38
CA PHE A 144 -2.45 4.16 15.24
C PHE A 144 -2.62 2.70 14.81
N SER A 145 -3.64 2.02 15.33
CA SER A 145 -4.12 0.74 14.81
C SER A 145 -5.12 0.94 13.67
N SER A 146 -5.87 2.04 13.69
CA SER A 146 -6.74 2.45 12.58
C SER A 146 -6.94 3.96 12.58
N ILE A 147 -7.16 4.51 11.39
CA ILE A 147 -7.49 5.92 11.16
C ILE A 147 -8.67 5.99 10.20
N THR A 148 -9.69 6.77 10.57
CA THR A 148 -10.79 7.13 9.68
C THR A 148 -10.73 8.63 9.42
N GLY A 149 -10.75 9.01 8.15
CA GLY A 149 -10.62 10.42 7.76
C GLY A 149 -10.38 10.59 6.27
N ALA A 150 -10.12 11.83 5.88
CA ALA A 150 -9.58 12.16 4.57
C ALA A 150 -8.04 12.17 4.68
N ILE A 151 -7.44 11.08 4.23
CA ILE A 151 -6.02 10.82 4.43
C ILE A 151 -5.21 11.35 3.26
N SER A 152 -4.17 12.11 3.56
CA SER A 152 -3.23 12.59 2.55
C SER A 152 -2.64 11.42 1.76
N PRO A 153 -2.55 11.55 0.42
CA PRO A 153 -2.06 10.46 -0.41
C PRO A 153 -0.65 10.01 -0.01
N VAL A 154 -0.50 8.71 0.21
CA VAL A 154 0.79 8.05 0.50
C VAL A 154 1.11 7.11 -0.64
N THR A 155 2.31 7.23 -1.20
CA THR A 155 2.80 6.32 -2.24
C THR A 155 3.53 5.14 -1.61
N VAL A 156 3.14 3.94 -2.01
CA VAL A 156 3.75 2.67 -1.61
C VAL A 156 4.28 2.00 -2.87
N ASP A 157 5.56 1.65 -2.88
CA ASP A 157 6.16 0.90 -3.98
C ASP A 157 5.68 -0.55 -3.94
N ILE A 158 5.40 -1.11 -5.11
CA ILE A 158 5.03 -2.51 -5.29
C ILE A 158 6.31 -3.28 -5.62
N ASP A 159 6.59 -4.33 -4.86
CA ASP A 159 7.73 -5.20 -5.12
C ASP A 159 7.68 -5.73 -6.54
N THR A 160 8.86 -5.79 -7.17
CA THR A 160 8.99 -6.36 -8.51
C THR A 160 8.56 -7.83 -8.50
N VAL A 161 7.58 -8.16 -9.34
CA VAL A 161 7.15 -9.54 -9.57
C VAL A 161 7.70 -9.98 -10.92
N GLU A 162 8.48 -11.04 -10.93
CA GLU A 162 9.00 -11.67 -12.13
C GLU A 162 8.41 -13.08 -12.25
N GLN A 163 7.82 -13.34 -13.40
CA GLN A 163 7.31 -14.66 -13.76
C GLN A 163 8.08 -15.18 -14.97
N THR A 164 8.82 -16.25 -14.76
CA THR A 164 9.44 -17.01 -15.86
C THR A 164 8.37 -17.85 -16.56
N ILE A 165 8.38 -17.83 -17.87
CA ILE A 165 7.55 -18.66 -18.72
C ILE A 165 8.47 -19.75 -19.27
N ASP A 166 8.13 -21.02 -18.99
CA ASP A 166 8.83 -22.13 -19.63
C ASP A 166 8.74 -21.96 -21.15
N ALA A 167 9.82 -22.24 -21.84
CA ALA A 167 9.93 -21.98 -23.27
C ALA A 167 8.68 -22.43 -24.02
N LEU A 168 8.04 -21.49 -24.69
CA LEU A 168 6.97 -21.83 -25.63
C LEU A 168 7.64 -22.64 -26.74
N PRO A 169 6.95 -23.68 -27.28
CA PRO A 169 7.51 -24.52 -28.33
C PRO A 169 8.03 -23.65 -29.50
N GLU A 170 9.22 -23.96 -30.01
CA GLU A 170 9.81 -23.24 -31.16
C GLU A 170 8.92 -23.30 -32.40
N GLU A 171 8.05 -24.32 -32.47
CA GLU A 171 7.07 -24.51 -33.54
C GLU A 171 6.01 -23.40 -33.56
N LEU A 172 5.89 -22.60 -32.49
CA LEU A 172 5.01 -21.42 -32.47
C LEU A 172 5.64 -20.20 -33.13
N ASN A 173 6.91 -20.27 -33.55
CA ASN A 173 7.52 -19.19 -34.35
C ASN A 173 6.75 -19.00 -35.67
N GLY A 174 6.30 -17.77 -35.92
CA GLY A 174 5.46 -17.44 -37.10
C GLY A 174 3.95 -17.63 -36.85
N PHE A 175 3.53 -17.96 -35.62
CA PHE A 175 2.14 -17.98 -35.23
C PHE A 175 1.84 -16.78 -34.31
N ASP A 176 0.90 -15.96 -34.69
CA ASP A 176 0.40 -14.88 -33.84
C ASP A 176 -0.90 -15.30 -33.19
N PHE A 177 -0.99 -15.14 -31.86
CA PHE A 177 -2.26 -15.28 -31.17
C PHE A 177 -3.22 -14.18 -31.63
N GLU A 178 -4.40 -14.59 -32.10
CA GLU A 178 -5.43 -13.65 -32.54
C GLU A 178 -6.02 -12.88 -31.37
N THR A 179 -6.24 -13.60 -30.26
CA THR A 179 -6.83 -13.06 -29.03
C THR A 179 -6.04 -13.54 -27.82
N VAL A 180 -5.71 -12.62 -26.94
CA VAL A 180 -5.15 -12.91 -25.63
C VAL A 180 -5.89 -12.04 -24.61
N GLU A 181 -6.40 -12.65 -23.57
CA GLU A 181 -6.99 -11.97 -22.42
C GLU A 181 -5.95 -11.94 -21.30
N MET A 182 -5.60 -10.77 -20.82
CA MET A 182 -4.78 -10.60 -19.64
C MET A 182 -5.52 -9.71 -18.66
N VAL A 183 -5.73 -10.23 -17.48
CA VAL A 183 -6.55 -9.61 -16.45
C VAL A 183 -5.75 -9.47 -15.17
N LEU A 184 -5.90 -8.33 -14.52
CA LEU A 184 -5.43 -8.07 -13.17
C LEU A 184 -6.64 -7.95 -12.25
N ASP A 185 -6.72 -8.83 -11.25
CA ASP A 185 -7.73 -8.81 -10.21
C ASP A 185 -7.10 -8.40 -8.89
N PHE A 186 -7.63 -7.35 -8.27
CA PHE A 186 -7.16 -6.84 -6.99
C PHE A 186 -8.16 -7.13 -5.87
N SER A 187 -7.62 -7.39 -4.69
CA SER A 187 -8.39 -7.50 -3.44
C SER A 187 -7.73 -6.61 -2.39
N SER A 188 -8.52 -5.75 -1.77
CA SER A 188 -8.05 -4.81 -0.75
C SER A 188 -9.03 -4.78 0.42
N SER A 189 -8.49 -4.71 1.65
CA SER A 189 -9.27 -4.37 2.86
C SER A 189 -9.29 -2.88 3.15
N ILE A 190 -8.47 -2.09 2.46
CA ILE A 190 -8.35 -0.63 2.63
C ILE A 190 -9.61 0.05 2.07
N ASP A 191 -10.32 0.79 2.92
CA ASP A 191 -11.49 1.59 2.52
C ASP A 191 -11.11 3.03 2.21
N LEU A 192 -10.15 3.20 1.29
CA LEU A 192 -9.67 4.48 0.75
C LEU A 192 -9.45 4.35 -0.75
N PRO A 193 -9.50 5.45 -1.51
CA PRO A 193 -9.09 5.43 -2.91
C PRO A 193 -7.67 4.92 -3.07
N ILE A 194 -7.47 4.00 -4.01
CA ILE A 194 -6.16 3.42 -4.35
C ILE A 194 -5.93 3.65 -5.84
N TYR A 195 -4.96 4.48 -6.18
CA TYR A 195 -4.53 4.74 -7.55
C TYR A 195 -3.29 3.91 -7.84
N LEU A 196 -3.45 2.95 -8.74
CA LEU A 196 -2.40 2.04 -9.16
C LEU A 196 -1.68 2.58 -10.38
N ASN A 197 -0.35 2.52 -10.37
CA ASN A 197 0.50 2.74 -11.53
C ASN A 197 1.41 1.53 -11.69
N LEU A 198 1.13 0.69 -12.69
CA LEU A 198 1.91 -0.50 -12.98
C LEU A 198 2.55 -0.41 -14.36
N LYS A 199 3.71 -1.02 -14.47
CA LYS A 199 4.40 -1.28 -15.72
C LYS A 199 4.61 -2.79 -15.83
N VAL A 200 4.00 -3.39 -16.86
CA VAL A 200 4.17 -4.80 -17.22
C VAL A 200 5.06 -4.88 -18.45
N VAL A 201 6.13 -5.65 -18.37
CA VAL A 201 7.09 -5.82 -19.46
C VAL A 201 7.23 -7.32 -19.73
N ALA A 202 6.96 -7.71 -20.96
CA ALA A 202 7.28 -9.03 -21.48
C ALA A 202 8.64 -8.97 -22.19
N TYR A 203 9.49 -9.96 -21.95
CA TYR A 203 10.81 -10.09 -22.57
C TYR A 203 10.94 -11.41 -23.31
N ASN A 204 11.49 -11.34 -24.50
CA ASN A 204 12.10 -12.47 -25.20
C ASN A 204 13.61 -12.23 -25.23
N ASP A 205 14.35 -12.85 -24.30
CA ASP A 205 15.79 -12.62 -24.15
C ASP A 205 16.59 -13.22 -25.31
N GLU A 206 16.04 -14.22 -26.03
CA GLU A 206 16.70 -14.87 -27.18
C GLU A 206 16.76 -13.93 -28.40
N ASN A 207 15.65 -13.23 -28.66
CA ASN A 207 15.56 -12.30 -29.79
C ASN A 207 15.87 -10.85 -29.35
N SER A 208 16.11 -10.61 -28.05
CA SER A 208 16.28 -9.28 -27.47
C SER A 208 15.06 -8.36 -27.68
N ASP A 209 13.87 -8.94 -27.74
CA ASP A 209 12.61 -8.21 -27.90
C ASP A 209 11.97 -7.93 -26.55
N SER A 210 11.22 -6.84 -26.47
CA SER A 210 10.41 -6.52 -25.30
C SER A 210 9.18 -5.69 -25.66
N VAL A 211 8.09 -5.96 -24.96
CA VAL A 211 6.84 -5.18 -25.06
C VAL A 211 6.45 -4.67 -23.69
N VAL A 212 6.01 -3.42 -23.64
CA VAL A 212 5.65 -2.71 -22.40
C VAL A 212 4.17 -2.35 -22.42
N ARG A 213 3.51 -2.53 -21.27
CA ARG A 213 2.18 -1.97 -20.99
C ARG A 213 2.21 -1.19 -19.69
N GLU A 214 1.68 0.02 -19.74
CA GLU A 214 1.53 0.87 -18.57
C GLU A 214 0.05 0.95 -18.20
N ILE A 215 -0.25 0.78 -16.92
CA ILE A 215 -1.59 0.74 -16.37
C ILE A 215 -1.66 1.80 -15.28
N SER A 216 -2.63 2.72 -15.40
CA SER A 216 -2.89 3.74 -14.38
C SER A 216 -4.40 3.77 -14.11
N GLN A 217 -4.81 3.30 -12.95
CA GLN A 217 -6.23 3.14 -12.62
C GLN A 217 -6.54 3.23 -11.13
N ASN A 218 -7.74 3.71 -10.82
CA ASN A 218 -8.30 3.64 -9.47
C ASN A 218 -8.93 2.26 -9.24
N ILE A 219 -8.25 1.42 -8.44
CA ILE A 219 -8.66 0.04 -8.17
C ILE A 219 -9.68 -0.08 -7.03
N HIS A 220 -9.90 0.96 -6.24
CA HIS A 220 -10.97 0.96 -5.22
C HIS A 220 -12.36 0.91 -5.88
N SER A 221 -12.53 1.63 -6.99
CA SER A 221 -13.79 1.65 -7.74
C SER A 221 -13.89 0.55 -8.80
N ASN A 222 -12.77 0.08 -9.31
CA ASN A 222 -12.69 -0.97 -10.32
C ASN A 222 -11.49 -1.89 -10.07
N PRO A 223 -11.66 -2.92 -9.24
CA PRO A 223 -10.58 -3.85 -8.88
C PRO A 223 -10.23 -4.84 -10.00
N HIS A 224 -11.00 -4.90 -11.07
CA HIS A 224 -10.80 -5.76 -12.24
C HIS A 224 -10.30 -4.93 -13.41
N ILE A 225 -9.13 -5.26 -13.93
CA ILE A 225 -8.48 -4.52 -15.03
C ILE A 225 -8.16 -5.47 -16.16
N ASP A 226 -8.78 -5.24 -17.32
CA ASP A 226 -8.38 -5.87 -18.56
C ASP A 226 -7.19 -5.10 -19.15
N ILE A 227 -6.12 -5.82 -19.48
CA ILE A 227 -4.94 -5.22 -20.13
C ILE A 227 -5.20 -5.15 -21.63
N GLU A 228 -5.31 -3.93 -22.13
CA GLU A 228 -5.51 -3.68 -23.54
C GLU A 228 -4.29 -4.19 -24.35
N ASP A 229 -4.56 -4.72 -25.55
CA ASP A 229 -3.53 -5.24 -26.47
C ASP A 229 -2.60 -6.28 -25.84
N ALA A 230 -3.11 -7.09 -24.89
CA ALA A 230 -2.35 -8.12 -24.20
C ALA A 230 -1.70 -9.15 -25.18
N LYS A 231 -2.28 -9.33 -26.37
CA LYS A 231 -1.72 -10.19 -27.42
C LYS A 231 -0.30 -9.78 -27.82
N GLU A 232 0.03 -8.49 -27.81
CA GLU A 232 1.37 -8.04 -28.17
C GLU A 232 2.43 -8.47 -27.15
N LEU A 233 2.04 -8.59 -25.86
CA LEU A 233 2.94 -9.11 -24.82
C LEU A 233 3.26 -10.61 -25.02
N VAL A 234 2.33 -11.38 -25.60
CA VAL A 234 2.47 -12.82 -25.78
C VAL A 234 3.05 -13.17 -27.14
N ASN A 235 2.76 -12.37 -28.19
CA ASN A 235 3.20 -12.66 -29.56
C ASN A 235 4.72 -12.50 -29.76
N ILE A 236 5.43 -11.84 -28.83
CA ILE A 236 6.90 -11.87 -28.83
C ILE A 236 7.45 -13.21 -28.32
N LEU A 237 6.60 -14.19 -27.95
CA LEU A 237 6.95 -15.45 -27.31
C LEU A 237 7.87 -15.23 -26.10
N PRO A 238 7.38 -14.56 -25.05
CA PRO A 238 8.22 -14.13 -23.95
C PRO A 238 8.70 -15.31 -23.10
N ASN A 239 9.95 -15.24 -22.63
CA ASN A 239 10.48 -16.17 -21.65
C ASN A 239 10.33 -15.66 -20.22
N ARG A 240 10.00 -14.37 -20.03
CA ARG A 240 9.67 -13.79 -18.72
C ARG A 240 8.79 -12.56 -18.86
N ILE A 241 7.97 -12.37 -17.83
CA ILE A 241 7.15 -11.16 -17.66
C ILE A 241 7.50 -10.52 -16.31
N ILE A 242 7.74 -9.23 -16.30
CA ILE A 242 8.06 -8.44 -15.12
C ILE A 242 6.99 -7.39 -14.91
N ALA A 243 6.44 -7.35 -13.70
CA ALA A 243 5.52 -6.31 -13.26
C ALA A 243 6.18 -5.48 -12.14
N THR A 244 6.19 -4.16 -12.31
CA THR A 244 6.70 -3.19 -11.34
C THR A 244 5.74 -2.02 -11.23
N GLY A 245 5.75 -1.30 -10.11
CA GLY A 245 4.91 -0.12 -10.00
C GLY A 245 4.79 0.44 -8.61
N SER A 246 3.76 1.27 -8.42
CA SER A 246 3.41 1.87 -7.15
C SER A 246 1.90 1.99 -6.99
N ALA A 247 1.45 2.04 -5.76
CA ALA A 247 0.08 2.37 -5.40
C ALA A 247 0.07 3.66 -4.57
N GLN A 248 -0.79 4.60 -4.93
CA GLN A 248 -1.06 5.78 -4.13
C GLN A 248 -2.36 5.56 -3.37
N VAL A 249 -2.29 5.52 -2.03
CA VAL A 249 -3.42 5.26 -1.14
C VAL A 249 -3.85 6.56 -0.46
N GLY A 250 -5.15 6.85 -0.46
CA GLY A 250 -5.74 8.03 0.15
C GLY A 250 -6.02 9.15 -0.83
N HIS A 251 -6.91 10.05 -0.43
CA HIS A 251 -7.26 11.29 -1.13
C HIS A 251 -7.93 12.26 -0.16
N LEU A 252 -7.56 13.56 -0.22
CA LEU A 252 -8.06 14.56 0.71
C LEU A 252 -9.57 14.87 0.56
N ASP A 253 -10.15 14.56 -0.60
CA ASP A 253 -11.59 14.75 -0.84
C ASP A 253 -12.44 13.50 -0.57
N SER A 254 -11.81 12.42 -0.07
CA SER A 254 -12.48 11.13 0.19
C SER A 254 -12.24 10.68 1.61
N MET A 255 -13.34 10.49 2.33
CA MET A 255 -13.33 9.88 3.66
C MET A 255 -13.26 8.37 3.53
N GLY A 256 -12.45 7.74 4.36
CA GLY A 256 -12.36 6.29 4.45
C GLY A 256 -11.56 5.85 5.67
N THR A 257 -11.34 4.55 5.78
CA THR A 257 -10.64 3.95 6.90
C THR A 257 -9.45 3.13 6.42
N VAL A 258 -8.33 3.26 7.13
CA VAL A 258 -7.17 2.38 7.00
C VAL A 258 -6.78 1.84 8.35
N ALA A 259 -6.47 0.55 8.42
CA ALA A 259 -6.00 -0.14 9.61
C ALA A 259 -4.58 -0.70 9.42
N SER A 260 -3.88 -0.95 10.51
CA SER A 260 -2.49 -1.45 10.49
C SER A 260 -2.36 -2.88 9.95
N ASP A 261 -3.44 -3.63 9.89
CA ASP A 261 -3.54 -4.99 9.34
C ASP A 261 -4.17 -5.04 7.95
N ASP A 262 -4.47 -3.88 7.36
CA ASP A 262 -4.95 -3.81 5.99
C ASP A 262 -3.91 -4.28 4.99
N SER A 263 -4.41 -4.87 3.92
CA SER A 263 -3.59 -5.41 2.84
C SER A 263 -4.19 -5.13 1.47
N LEU A 264 -3.31 -5.08 0.49
CA LEU A 264 -3.63 -5.06 -0.93
C LEU A 264 -2.93 -6.24 -1.59
N SER A 265 -3.67 -7.04 -2.34
CA SER A 265 -3.14 -8.14 -3.14
C SER A 265 -3.66 -8.07 -4.56
N GLY A 266 -2.87 -8.57 -5.51
CA GLY A 266 -3.24 -8.65 -6.92
C GLY A 266 -2.92 -10.01 -7.50
N LEU A 267 -3.77 -10.47 -8.42
CA LEU A 267 -3.57 -11.68 -9.22
C LEU A 267 -3.58 -11.29 -10.69
N MET A 268 -2.54 -11.68 -11.42
CA MET A 268 -2.50 -11.59 -12.88
C MET A 268 -2.86 -12.93 -13.49
N SER A 269 -3.81 -12.92 -14.42
CA SER A 269 -4.25 -14.08 -15.17
C SER A 269 -4.05 -13.84 -16.66
N ILE A 270 -3.48 -14.80 -17.35
CA ILE A 270 -3.28 -14.77 -18.80
C ILE A 270 -4.04 -15.96 -19.40
N ARG A 271 -4.86 -15.69 -20.39
CA ARG A 271 -5.58 -16.69 -21.16
C ARG A 271 -5.36 -16.46 -22.65
N ALA A 272 -4.66 -17.38 -23.28
CA ALA A 272 -4.43 -17.40 -24.71
C ALA A 272 -5.23 -18.59 -25.31
N PRO A 273 -6.39 -18.36 -25.92
CA PRO A 273 -7.07 -19.38 -26.69
C PRO A 273 -6.19 -19.82 -27.88
N LEU A 274 -6.25 -21.11 -28.25
CA LEU A 274 -5.51 -21.63 -29.41
C LEU A 274 -6.18 -21.16 -30.74
N SER A 275 -6.26 -19.84 -30.89
CA SER A 275 -6.68 -19.18 -32.14
C SER A 275 -5.49 -18.40 -32.67
N PHE A 276 -4.93 -18.87 -33.77
CA PHE A 276 -3.72 -18.32 -34.36
C PHE A 276 -4.00 -17.70 -35.71
N ILE A 277 -3.31 -16.61 -36.00
CA ILE A 277 -3.09 -16.13 -37.35
C ILE A 277 -1.75 -16.74 -37.78
N ILE A 278 -1.76 -17.54 -38.85
CA ILE A 278 -0.56 -18.15 -39.40
C ILE A 278 -0.04 -17.17 -40.44
N ASP A 279 1.23 -16.76 -40.33
CA ASP A 279 1.89 -16.04 -41.38
C ASP A 279 2.01 -16.97 -42.62
N ALA A 280 1.81 -16.44 -43.81
CA ALA A 280 1.84 -17.22 -45.04
C ALA A 280 3.18 -17.95 -45.28
N ASP A 281 4.22 -17.51 -44.58
CA ASP A 281 5.59 -18.04 -44.66
C ASP A 281 5.99 -18.90 -43.46
N ALA A 282 5.02 -19.26 -42.57
CA ALA A 282 5.31 -20.11 -41.44
C ALA A 282 5.73 -21.52 -41.88
N VAL A 283 6.89 -21.97 -41.45
CA VAL A 283 7.43 -23.29 -41.76
C VAL A 283 7.53 -24.11 -40.47
N ILE A 284 6.86 -25.23 -40.44
CA ILE A 284 6.97 -26.19 -39.36
C ILE A 284 7.88 -27.34 -39.81
N SER A 285 9.02 -27.48 -39.13
CA SER A 285 9.99 -28.53 -39.42
C SER A 285 9.98 -29.55 -38.30
N PRO A 286 9.31 -30.69 -38.47
CA PRO A 286 9.35 -31.77 -37.47
C PRO A 286 10.75 -32.37 -37.36
N ASP A 287 11.05 -33.00 -36.23
CA ASP A 287 12.32 -33.68 -36.02
C ASP A 287 12.60 -34.68 -37.14
N PRO A 288 13.84 -34.72 -37.67
CA PRO A 288 14.19 -35.68 -38.72
C PRO A 288 14.12 -37.11 -38.22
N SER A 289 13.57 -37.98 -39.02
CA SER A 289 13.51 -39.41 -38.75
C SER A 289 14.57 -40.17 -39.54
N GLU A 290 15.34 -41.01 -38.89
CA GLU A 290 16.29 -41.90 -39.54
C GLU A 290 15.54 -43.04 -40.21
N LEU A 291 15.81 -43.26 -41.50
CA LEU A 291 15.40 -44.48 -42.19
C LEU A 291 16.41 -45.58 -41.85
N ASP A 292 15.90 -46.72 -41.34
CA ASP A 292 16.77 -47.89 -41.12
C ASP A 292 17.58 -48.22 -42.34
N SER A 293 18.90 -48.46 -42.15
CA SER A 293 19.82 -48.74 -43.24
C SER A 293 19.31 -49.94 -44.04
N LEU A 294 18.91 -49.66 -45.32
CA LEU A 294 18.65 -50.70 -46.30
C LEU A 294 20.01 -51.35 -46.63
N ASP A 295 20.20 -52.60 -46.20
CA ASP A 295 21.40 -53.38 -46.52
C ASP A 295 21.35 -53.76 -48.01
N LEU A 296 21.95 -52.93 -48.84
CA LEU A 296 21.95 -53.07 -50.32
C LEU A 296 23.18 -53.84 -50.80
N THR A 297 23.50 -54.96 -50.15
CA THR A 297 24.77 -55.65 -50.40
C THR A 297 24.90 -56.37 -51.75
N GLU A 298 23.86 -56.67 -52.48
CA GLU A 298 24.05 -57.19 -53.86
C GLU A 298 22.81 -56.97 -54.76
N GLY A 299 22.83 -56.00 -55.63
CA GLY A 299 21.82 -55.82 -56.69
C GLY A 299 21.15 -54.45 -56.66
N GLY A 300 21.18 -53.73 -57.75
CA GLY A 300 20.58 -52.38 -57.83
C GLY A 300 19.13 -52.37 -57.44
N ILE A 301 18.69 -51.28 -56.78
CA ILE A 301 17.29 -51.03 -56.45
C ILE A 301 16.48 -50.93 -57.73
N LEU A 302 15.55 -51.86 -57.96
CA LEU A 302 14.65 -51.82 -59.12
C LEU A 302 13.41 -50.95 -58.85
N GLY A 303 13.19 -50.55 -57.60
CA GLY A 303 12.12 -49.65 -57.20
C GLY A 303 12.08 -49.46 -55.69
N LEU A 304 11.90 -48.22 -55.25
CA LEU A 304 11.64 -47.82 -53.88
C LEU A 304 10.23 -47.27 -53.82
N SER A 305 9.45 -47.73 -52.88
CA SER A 305 8.12 -47.20 -52.60
C SER A 305 8.11 -46.58 -51.19
N LEU A 306 7.92 -45.27 -51.13
CA LEU A 306 7.72 -44.54 -49.88
C LEU A 306 6.19 -44.38 -49.71
N MET A 307 5.65 -44.83 -48.57
CA MET A 307 4.25 -44.59 -48.21
C MET A 307 4.22 -43.50 -47.13
N LEU A 308 3.71 -42.34 -47.49
CA LEU A 308 3.48 -41.24 -46.58
C LEU A 308 1.98 -41.22 -46.22
N SER A 309 1.65 -41.26 -44.95
CA SER A 309 0.28 -41.05 -44.44
C SER A 309 0.21 -39.73 -43.69
N LEU A 310 -0.59 -38.81 -44.17
CA LEU A 310 -0.84 -37.52 -43.57
C LEU A 310 -2.30 -37.45 -43.08
N ASP A 311 -2.51 -37.10 -41.83
CA ASP A 311 -3.83 -36.80 -41.25
C ASP A 311 -3.89 -35.34 -40.87
N ASN A 312 -4.49 -34.53 -41.74
CA ASN A 312 -4.69 -33.09 -41.48
C ASN A 312 -6.00 -32.91 -40.71
N GLN A 313 -5.94 -32.63 -39.40
CA GLN A 313 -7.08 -32.31 -38.56
C GLN A 313 -7.36 -30.80 -38.47
N TRP A 314 -6.57 -29.99 -39.16
CA TRP A 314 -6.75 -28.53 -39.19
C TRP A 314 -7.71 -28.10 -40.28
N SER A 315 -8.35 -26.96 -40.11
CA SER A 315 -9.30 -26.39 -41.07
C SER A 315 -8.63 -25.62 -42.23
N PHE A 316 -7.29 -25.60 -42.29
CA PHE A 316 -6.49 -24.95 -43.34
C PHE A 316 -5.61 -25.98 -44.05
N GLY A 317 -5.26 -25.66 -45.29
CA GLY A 317 -4.32 -26.48 -46.07
C GLY A 317 -2.88 -26.07 -45.80
N ALA A 318 -1.95 -27.01 -46.05
CA ALA A 318 -0.51 -26.74 -46.01
C ALA A 318 0.17 -27.36 -47.25
N ASP A 319 1.31 -26.80 -47.61
CA ASP A 319 2.19 -27.38 -48.61
C ASP A 319 3.30 -28.17 -47.89
N LEU A 320 3.53 -29.42 -48.28
CA LEU A 320 4.53 -30.27 -47.69
C LEU A 320 5.69 -30.51 -48.65
N ASP A 321 6.90 -30.27 -48.17
CA ASP A 321 8.12 -30.71 -48.80
C ASP A 321 8.76 -31.87 -48.04
N VAL A 322 9.12 -32.92 -48.66
CA VAL A 322 9.84 -34.06 -48.05
C VAL A 322 11.30 -33.98 -48.53
N LEU A 323 12.21 -33.75 -47.61
CA LEU A 323 13.62 -33.63 -47.82
C LEU A 323 14.34 -34.88 -47.33
N VAL A 324 15.37 -35.31 -48.04
CA VAL A 324 16.21 -36.46 -47.69
C VAL A 324 17.68 -36.05 -47.75
N ALA A 325 18.42 -36.48 -46.73
CA ALA A 325 19.86 -36.28 -46.70
C ALA A 325 20.60 -37.59 -46.37
N PRO A 326 21.88 -37.74 -46.75
CA PRO A 326 22.66 -38.93 -46.43
C PRO A 326 22.83 -39.17 -44.92
N ASP A 327 22.89 -38.08 -44.15
CA ASP A 327 22.98 -38.11 -42.70
C ASP A 327 22.36 -36.82 -42.09
N SER A 328 22.29 -36.77 -40.75
CA SER A 328 21.69 -35.68 -39.99
C SER A 328 22.51 -34.36 -40.12
N VAL A 329 23.82 -34.43 -40.37
CA VAL A 329 24.68 -33.25 -40.55
C VAL A 329 24.41 -32.59 -41.88
N ASP A 330 24.28 -33.36 -42.94
CA ASP A 330 23.94 -32.86 -44.27
C ASP A 330 22.53 -32.26 -44.29
N LEU A 331 21.59 -32.84 -43.50
CA LEU A 331 20.24 -32.27 -43.35
C LEU A 331 20.29 -30.87 -42.73
N VAL A 332 21.06 -30.70 -41.65
CA VAL A 332 21.23 -29.40 -40.96
C VAL A 332 21.97 -28.39 -41.84
N LEU A 333 22.94 -28.81 -42.65
CA LEU A 333 23.66 -27.95 -43.56
C LEU A 333 22.89 -27.58 -44.84
N GLY A 334 21.69 -28.15 -45.03
CA GLY A 334 20.88 -27.92 -46.23
C GLY A 334 21.37 -28.66 -47.47
N ASN A 335 22.25 -29.65 -47.34
CA ASN A 335 22.67 -30.52 -48.41
C ASN A 335 21.66 -31.67 -48.62
N VAL A 336 20.47 -31.28 -49.06
CA VAL A 336 19.29 -32.16 -49.12
C VAL A 336 18.83 -32.38 -50.57
N ASP A 337 18.31 -33.58 -50.84
CA ASP A 337 17.54 -33.85 -52.03
C ASP A 337 16.04 -33.75 -51.69
N THR A 338 15.29 -33.04 -52.52
CA THR A 338 13.85 -32.93 -52.37
C THR A 338 13.20 -34.14 -53.00
N LEU A 339 12.57 -34.97 -52.13
CA LEU A 339 11.87 -36.17 -52.61
C LEU A 339 10.46 -35.84 -53.10
N ILE A 340 9.80 -34.96 -52.39
CA ILE A 340 8.46 -34.43 -52.71
C ILE A 340 8.48 -32.94 -52.46
N SER A 341 7.95 -32.14 -53.35
CA SER A 341 7.81 -30.71 -53.18
C SER A 341 6.41 -30.23 -53.50
N GLY A 342 5.87 -29.35 -52.63
CA GLY A 342 4.59 -28.71 -52.85
C GLY A 342 3.40 -29.65 -52.82
N LEU A 343 3.45 -30.73 -52.05
CA LEU A 343 2.27 -31.59 -51.84
C LEU A 343 1.25 -30.80 -51.01
N ARG A 344 0.18 -30.40 -51.63
CA ARG A 344 -0.89 -29.63 -50.97
C ARG A 344 -1.97 -30.57 -50.42
N PHE A 345 -2.39 -30.33 -49.17
CA PHE A 345 -3.43 -31.12 -48.45
C PHE A 345 -4.30 -30.22 -47.53
#